data_ad1e53c819dd8964a1686ff5a7e45c29
#
_entry.id   ad1e53c819dd8964a1686ff5a7e45c29
#
_cell.length_a   1.000
_cell.length_b   1.000
_cell.length_c   1.000
_cell.angle_alpha   90.00
_cell.angle_beta   90.00
_cell.angle_gamma   90.00
#
_symmetry.space_group_name_H-M   'P 1'
#
loop_
_entity.id
_entity.type
_entity.pdbx_description
1 polymer ?
#
loop_
_entity_poly.entity_id
_entity_poly.type
_entity_poly.pdbx_seq_one_letter_code
_entity_poly.pdbx_strand_id
1 'polypeptide(L)'
;MANKNFVLPAEWEPQQGIQLTWPHAQTDWKPYLDDITKTFIDMAKVITLDEKLFIVTPEAAHVKRLLADHLNDEQCANIRYFEMPTNDTWARDHGAITLSNGAELRMLDFKFNGWGEKFDWQKDNAITANMAQMGAFEGMIEDHTDFVLEGGSIESDGKGTIFTTACCLLAPHRNQPMTRKEIEERLLKTLHAQRVIWIEHGQLQGDDTDGHIDTTVRLAPNDTLLYIYSDEDDEHFADFKAMEDQLKSLRTCDGKPYQLLRLPFPKAIYEGEERLPATYANFVILNHHVLCPTYAQPEKDHLAMQQLQKAFPYHKIIGIDARTVIRQHGSLHCLTMQYPKYEKA
;
A
#
# COMPACT_ATOMS: atom_id res chain seq x y z
N MET A 1 -8.18 21.26 25.13
CA MET A 1 -7.30 20.55 24.16
C MET A 1 -7.36 21.31 22.85
N ALA A 2 -6.23 21.63 22.23
CA ALA A 2 -6.24 22.28 20.94
C ALA A 2 -6.91 21.36 19.92
N ASN A 3 -7.89 21.90 19.20
CA ASN A 3 -8.57 21.18 18.13
C ASN A 3 -7.54 20.93 17.01
N LYS A 4 -6.86 19.78 17.04
CA LYS A 4 -5.90 19.44 16.00
C LYS A 4 -6.70 19.19 14.70
N ASN A 5 -6.26 19.78 13.62
CA ASN A 5 -6.83 19.53 12.30
C ASN A 5 -6.58 18.06 11.90
N PHE A 6 -7.52 17.47 11.19
CA PHE A 6 -7.32 16.19 10.55
C PHE A 6 -6.21 16.27 9.51
N VAL A 7 -5.39 15.24 9.42
CA VAL A 7 -4.35 15.06 8.39
C VAL A 7 -4.37 13.61 7.93
N LEU A 8 -3.87 13.33 6.74
CA LEU A 8 -3.52 11.97 6.35
C LEU A 8 -2.17 11.61 6.99
N PRO A 9 -2.12 10.70 7.99
CA PRO A 9 -0.88 10.32 8.65
C PRO A 9 0.12 9.73 7.66
N ALA A 10 1.40 9.81 7.99
CA ALA A 10 2.41 9.00 7.32
C ALA A 10 2.26 7.52 7.72
N GLU A 11 2.63 6.59 6.83
CA GLU A 11 2.44 5.15 7.10
C GLU A 11 3.25 4.66 8.32
N TRP A 12 4.38 5.31 8.62
CA TRP A 12 5.19 4.97 9.82
C TRP A 12 4.68 5.55 11.14
N GLU A 13 3.58 6.31 11.13
CA GLU A 13 2.95 6.73 12.37
C GLU A 13 2.23 5.55 13.05
N PRO A 14 2.04 5.58 14.38
CA PRO A 14 1.46 4.45 15.10
C PRO A 14 0.15 3.96 14.50
N GLN A 15 0.05 2.67 14.29
CA GLN A 15 -1.10 2.00 13.68
C GLN A 15 -1.88 1.19 14.74
N GLN A 16 -3.19 1.09 14.57
CA GLN A 16 -4.01 0.17 15.38
C GLN A 16 -4.18 -1.19 14.72
N GLY A 17 -3.97 -1.29 13.42
CA GLY A 17 -4.09 -2.55 12.69
C GLY A 17 -3.96 -2.44 11.19
N ILE A 18 -3.81 -3.59 10.57
CA ILE A 18 -3.71 -3.81 9.12
C ILE A 18 -4.91 -4.62 8.64
N GLN A 19 -5.47 -4.25 7.49
CA GLN A 19 -6.43 -5.07 6.74
C GLN A 19 -5.70 -5.94 5.73
N LEU A 20 -6.12 -7.21 5.65
CA LEU A 20 -5.88 -8.13 4.53
C LEU A 20 -7.22 -8.60 3.96
N THR A 21 -7.35 -8.66 2.65
CA THR A 21 -8.45 -9.34 1.97
C THR A 21 -7.95 -10.70 1.51
N TRP A 22 -8.47 -11.77 2.12
CA TRP A 22 -7.88 -13.11 2.04
C TRP A 22 -8.15 -13.80 0.69
N PRO A 23 -7.14 -14.43 0.05
CA PRO A 23 -7.32 -15.13 -1.21
C PRO A 23 -8.23 -16.35 -1.06
N HIS A 24 -9.02 -16.65 -2.08
CA HIS A 24 -9.90 -17.81 -2.11
C HIS A 24 -10.09 -18.37 -3.52
N ALA A 25 -10.70 -19.56 -3.64
CA ALA A 25 -10.80 -20.30 -4.88
C ALA A 25 -11.69 -19.65 -5.98
N GLN A 26 -12.39 -18.56 -5.67
CA GLN A 26 -13.21 -17.81 -6.62
C GLN A 26 -12.54 -16.51 -7.11
N THR A 27 -11.24 -16.36 -6.85
CA THR A 27 -10.40 -15.27 -7.35
C THR A 27 -9.41 -15.79 -8.38
N ASP A 28 -8.69 -14.90 -9.03
CA ASP A 28 -7.64 -15.24 -9.99
C ASP A 28 -6.43 -15.95 -9.34
N TRP A 29 -6.38 -15.98 -8.00
CA TRP A 29 -5.43 -16.78 -7.22
C TRP A 29 -5.66 -18.29 -7.29
N LYS A 30 -6.79 -18.77 -7.83
CA LYS A 30 -7.14 -20.19 -7.86
C LYS A 30 -6.00 -21.11 -8.31
N PRO A 31 -5.23 -20.80 -9.38
CA PRO A 31 -4.11 -21.64 -9.81
C PRO A 31 -2.93 -21.70 -8.84
N TYR A 32 -2.81 -20.70 -7.95
CA TYR A 32 -1.69 -20.48 -7.02
C TYR A 32 -2.14 -20.42 -5.56
N LEU A 33 -3.35 -20.89 -5.26
CA LEU A 33 -4.02 -20.64 -3.98
C LEU A 33 -3.19 -21.11 -2.78
N ASP A 34 -2.56 -22.27 -2.87
CA ASP A 34 -1.73 -22.80 -1.79
C ASP A 34 -0.48 -21.94 -1.57
N ASP A 35 0.11 -21.43 -2.63
CA ASP A 35 1.34 -20.63 -2.53
C ASP A 35 1.06 -19.21 -2.03
N ILE A 36 0.00 -18.55 -2.54
CA ILE A 36 -0.38 -17.23 -2.05
C ILE A 36 -0.87 -17.31 -0.60
N THR A 37 -1.55 -18.37 -0.20
CA THR A 37 -1.97 -18.59 1.18
C THR A 37 -0.78 -18.65 2.14
N LYS A 38 0.34 -19.28 1.73
CA LYS A 38 1.59 -19.28 2.54
C LYS A 38 2.11 -17.86 2.76
N THR A 39 2.14 -17.03 1.69
CA THR A 39 2.55 -15.63 1.81
C THR A 39 1.67 -14.87 2.80
N PHE A 40 0.34 -15.04 2.72
CA PHE A 40 -0.60 -14.41 3.66
C PHE A 40 -0.42 -14.89 5.11
N ILE A 41 -0.15 -16.18 5.32
CA ILE A 41 0.17 -16.73 6.65
C ILE A 41 1.45 -16.09 7.18
N ASP A 42 2.50 -15.95 6.36
CA ASP A 42 3.77 -15.37 6.80
C ASP A 42 3.63 -13.86 7.11
N MET A 43 2.83 -13.13 6.34
CA MET A 43 2.44 -11.75 6.68
C MET A 43 1.65 -11.71 7.99
N ALA A 44 0.62 -12.55 8.16
CA ALA A 44 -0.20 -12.59 9.36
C ALA A 44 0.62 -12.89 10.63
N LYS A 45 1.64 -13.77 10.55
CA LYS A 45 2.55 -14.05 11.67
C LYS A 45 3.27 -12.80 12.17
N VAL A 46 3.68 -11.90 11.28
CA VAL A 46 4.41 -10.69 11.68
C VAL A 46 3.44 -9.59 12.09
N ILE A 47 2.38 -9.35 11.31
CA ILE A 47 1.38 -8.31 11.62
C ILE A 47 0.79 -8.49 13.02
N THR A 48 0.43 -9.72 13.37
CA THR A 48 -0.21 -10.02 14.68
C THR A 48 0.73 -9.92 15.89
N LEU A 49 2.04 -9.78 15.68
CA LEU A 49 3.00 -9.42 16.74
C LEU A 49 2.94 -7.93 17.09
N ASP A 50 2.62 -7.09 16.14
CA ASP A 50 2.71 -5.64 16.24
C ASP A 50 1.36 -4.99 16.51
N GLU A 51 0.31 -5.50 15.87
CA GLU A 51 -0.97 -4.82 15.82
C GLU A 51 -2.13 -5.76 15.47
N LYS A 52 -3.34 -5.22 15.43
CA LYS A 52 -4.51 -6.00 15.04
C LYS A 52 -4.47 -6.32 13.55
N LEU A 53 -4.97 -7.49 13.23
CA LEU A 53 -5.17 -7.92 11.85
C LEU A 53 -6.69 -8.00 11.55
N PHE A 54 -7.14 -7.23 10.56
CA PHE A 54 -8.50 -7.26 10.05
C PHE A 54 -8.53 -8.11 8.78
N ILE A 55 -9.18 -9.28 8.85
CA ILE A 55 -9.27 -10.20 7.71
C ILE A 55 -10.67 -10.12 7.10
N VAL A 56 -10.72 -9.73 5.84
CA VAL A 56 -11.93 -9.77 5.02
C VAL A 56 -11.88 -11.03 4.15
N THR A 57 -12.95 -11.84 4.16
CA THR A 57 -12.99 -13.11 3.43
C THR A 57 -14.42 -13.62 3.33
N PRO A 58 -14.80 -14.35 2.27
CA PRO A 58 -16.08 -15.08 2.23
C PRO A 58 -16.09 -16.37 3.08
N GLU A 59 -14.93 -16.78 3.65
CA GLU A 59 -14.73 -18.07 4.32
C GLU A 59 -14.10 -17.92 5.71
N ALA A 60 -14.64 -17.03 6.55
CA ALA A 60 -14.03 -16.66 7.84
C ALA A 60 -13.75 -17.87 8.76
N ALA A 61 -14.65 -18.83 8.84
CA ALA A 61 -14.45 -20.02 9.66
C ALA A 61 -13.32 -20.93 9.16
N HIS A 62 -13.08 -20.98 7.84
CA HIS A 62 -11.96 -21.71 7.24
C HIS A 62 -10.64 -21.02 7.55
N VAL A 63 -10.53 -19.72 7.27
CA VAL A 63 -9.32 -18.93 7.49
C VAL A 63 -8.93 -18.92 8.98
N LYS A 64 -9.91 -18.83 9.88
CA LYS A 64 -9.68 -18.90 11.33
C LYS A 64 -9.05 -20.23 11.75
N ARG A 65 -9.55 -21.37 11.24
CA ARG A 65 -8.95 -22.69 11.54
C ARG A 65 -7.54 -22.78 10.97
N LEU A 66 -7.35 -22.36 9.72
CA LEU A 66 -6.05 -22.36 9.08
C LEU A 66 -5.00 -21.58 9.88
N LEU A 67 -5.31 -20.36 10.31
CA LEU A 67 -4.38 -19.53 11.06
C LEU A 67 -4.11 -20.05 12.47
N ALA A 68 -5.07 -20.74 13.11
CA ALA A 68 -4.86 -21.37 14.42
C ALA A 68 -3.78 -22.48 14.40
N ASP A 69 -3.49 -23.08 13.25
CA ASP A 69 -2.40 -24.05 13.09
C ASP A 69 -1.01 -23.38 12.96
N HIS A 70 -0.96 -22.08 12.77
CA HIS A 70 0.26 -21.32 12.46
C HIS A 70 0.59 -20.19 13.47
N LEU A 71 -0.39 -19.76 14.27
CA LEU A 71 -0.30 -18.65 15.20
C LEU A 71 -0.55 -19.14 16.64
N ASN A 72 0.03 -18.47 17.63
CA ASN A 72 -0.29 -18.72 19.03
C ASN A 72 -1.62 -18.05 19.45
N ASP A 73 -2.10 -18.34 20.66
CA ASP A 73 -3.39 -17.82 21.17
C ASP A 73 -3.43 -16.29 21.24
N GLU A 74 -2.32 -15.63 21.61
CA GLU A 74 -2.22 -14.17 21.69
C GLU A 74 -2.34 -13.54 20.29
N GLN A 75 -1.63 -14.09 19.33
CA GLN A 75 -1.71 -13.64 17.92
C GLN A 75 -3.11 -13.89 17.34
N CYS A 76 -3.73 -15.04 17.62
CA CYS A 76 -5.11 -15.32 17.21
C CYS A 76 -6.12 -14.34 17.82
N ALA A 77 -5.90 -13.89 19.06
CA ALA A 77 -6.75 -12.89 19.74
C ALA A 77 -6.63 -11.49 19.11
N ASN A 78 -5.54 -11.19 18.40
CA ASN A 78 -5.34 -9.95 17.68
C ASN A 78 -6.06 -9.91 16.32
N ILE A 79 -6.75 -11.00 15.91
CA ILE A 79 -7.41 -11.06 14.59
C ILE A 79 -8.91 -10.80 14.72
N ARG A 80 -9.43 -9.92 13.86
CA ARG A 80 -10.86 -9.74 13.63
C ARG A 80 -11.22 -10.19 12.22
N TYR A 81 -12.28 -10.99 12.10
CA TYR A 81 -12.76 -11.51 10.83
C TYR A 81 -14.04 -10.81 10.40
N PHE A 82 -14.10 -10.46 9.11
CA PHE A 82 -15.27 -9.84 8.47
C PHE A 82 -15.66 -10.72 7.29
N GLU A 83 -16.77 -11.44 7.45
CA GLU A 83 -17.24 -12.38 6.43
C GLU A 83 -18.12 -11.66 5.42
N MET A 84 -17.62 -11.56 4.19
CA MET A 84 -18.32 -10.96 3.06
C MET A 84 -17.68 -11.40 1.74
N PRO A 85 -18.44 -11.32 0.61
CA PRO A 85 -17.89 -11.62 -0.71
C PRO A 85 -16.84 -10.59 -1.13
N THR A 86 -15.78 -11.07 -1.82
CA THR A 86 -14.72 -10.23 -2.40
C THR A 86 -14.52 -10.60 -3.88
N ASN A 87 -13.90 -9.71 -4.66
CA ASN A 87 -13.44 -10.01 -6.01
C ASN A 87 -11.98 -10.46 -5.98
N ASP A 88 -11.11 -9.76 -5.19
CA ASP A 88 -9.68 -10.01 -5.14
C ASP A 88 -9.10 -9.63 -3.76
N THR A 89 -7.78 -9.47 -3.66
CA THR A 89 -7.02 -9.38 -2.40
C THR A 89 -6.40 -8.00 -2.14
N TRP A 90 -6.59 -7.03 -3.01
CA TRP A 90 -5.83 -5.78 -3.06
C TRP A 90 -6.37 -4.72 -2.08
N ALA A 91 -6.21 -5.02 -0.77
CA ALA A 91 -6.74 -4.18 0.31
C ALA A 91 -6.21 -2.74 0.27
N ARG A 92 -5.00 -2.52 -0.26
CA ARG A 92 -4.42 -1.20 -0.43
C ARG A 92 -5.31 -0.28 -1.25
N ASP A 93 -5.97 -0.79 -2.27
CA ASP A 93 -6.63 0.00 -3.29
C ASP A 93 -8.13 0.17 -3.04
N HIS A 94 -8.75 -0.76 -2.31
CA HIS A 94 -10.16 -0.67 -1.94
C HIS A 94 -10.42 -0.36 -0.46
N GLY A 95 -9.36 -0.36 0.39
CA GLY A 95 -9.48 -0.06 1.81
C GLY A 95 -9.65 1.43 2.08
N ALA A 96 -10.23 1.79 3.24
CA ALA A 96 -10.47 3.18 3.60
C ALA A 96 -9.16 3.96 3.80
N ILE A 97 -9.01 5.09 3.12
CA ILE A 97 -7.95 6.05 3.40
C ILE A 97 -8.34 6.83 4.66
N THR A 98 -7.50 6.79 5.71
CA THR A 98 -7.92 7.25 7.03
C THR A 98 -7.19 8.50 7.49
N LEU A 99 -7.93 9.57 7.73
CA LEU A 99 -7.43 10.79 8.37
C LEU A 99 -7.47 10.64 9.89
N SER A 100 -6.52 11.29 10.56
CA SER A 100 -6.46 11.36 12.02
C SER A 100 -6.19 12.78 12.51
N ASN A 101 -6.76 13.14 13.67
CA ASN A 101 -6.36 14.32 14.45
C ASN A 101 -5.69 13.92 15.78
N GLY A 102 -5.38 12.64 15.94
CA GLY A 102 -4.82 12.04 17.16
C GLY A 102 -5.86 11.60 18.21
N ALA A 103 -7.10 12.12 18.15
CA ALA A 103 -8.20 11.76 19.06
C ALA A 103 -9.38 11.10 18.33
N GLU A 104 -9.52 11.36 17.07
CA GLU A 104 -10.61 10.87 16.22
C GLU A 104 -10.06 10.43 14.86
N LEU A 105 -10.78 9.49 14.23
CA LEU A 105 -10.50 9.01 12.87
C LEU A 105 -11.65 9.39 11.93
N ARG A 106 -11.29 9.65 10.68
CA ARG A 106 -12.22 9.75 9.54
C ARG A 106 -11.76 8.81 8.46
N MET A 107 -12.55 7.78 8.21
CA MET A 107 -12.33 6.83 7.14
C MET A 107 -12.99 7.35 5.88
N LEU A 108 -12.18 7.64 4.87
CA LEU A 108 -12.65 8.12 3.57
C LEU A 108 -12.88 6.91 2.68
N ASP A 109 -14.14 6.68 2.31
CA ASP A 109 -14.56 5.61 1.42
C ASP A 109 -14.57 6.11 -0.02
N PHE A 110 -13.43 6.00 -0.71
CA PHE A 110 -13.29 6.36 -2.12
C PHE A 110 -13.78 5.24 -3.03
N LYS A 111 -14.15 5.60 -4.26
CA LYS A 111 -14.51 4.61 -5.27
C LYS A 111 -13.28 3.83 -5.71
N PHE A 112 -13.34 2.53 -5.56
CA PHE A 112 -12.48 1.58 -6.25
C PHE A 112 -13.21 1.05 -7.48
N ASN A 113 -12.59 1.10 -8.66
CA ASN A 113 -13.20 0.68 -9.91
C ASN A 113 -12.35 -0.31 -10.72
N GLY A 114 -11.52 -1.12 -10.04
CA GLY A 114 -10.69 -2.13 -10.70
C GLY A 114 -9.63 -1.53 -11.62
N TRP A 115 -8.94 -0.48 -11.13
CA TRP A 115 -7.83 0.23 -11.82
C TRP A 115 -8.24 0.78 -13.20
N GLY A 116 -9.41 1.43 -13.26
CA GLY A 116 -9.93 1.96 -14.50
C GLY A 116 -10.78 0.96 -15.28
N GLU A 117 -11.57 0.15 -14.57
CA GLU A 117 -12.55 -0.81 -15.15
C GLU A 117 -11.89 -1.97 -15.91
N LYS A 118 -10.64 -2.34 -15.56
CA LYS A 118 -9.92 -3.46 -16.15
C LYS A 118 -10.37 -4.81 -15.58
N PHE A 119 -10.81 -4.85 -14.32
CA PHE A 119 -11.19 -6.05 -13.57
C PHE A 119 -12.53 -5.88 -12.87
N ASP A 120 -13.13 -6.98 -12.42
CA ASP A 120 -14.32 -6.96 -11.56
C ASP A 120 -13.98 -6.33 -10.20
N TRP A 121 -14.81 -5.40 -9.71
CA TRP A 121 -14.48 -4.57 -8.54
C TRP A 121 -15.62 -4.33 -7.55
N GLN A 122 -16.84 -4.64 -7.93
CA GLN A 122 -18.04 -4.18 -7.20
C GLN A 122 -18.12 -4.72 -5.77
N LYS A 123 -17.63 -5.96 -5.54
CA LYS A 123 -17.59 -6.55 -4.20
C LYS A 123 -16.52 -5.89 -3.35
N ASP A 124 -15.35 -5.63 -3.92
CA ASP A 124 -14.22 -5.02 -3.23
C ASP A 124 -14.51 -3.56 -2.88
N ASN A 125 -15.12 -2.80 -3.79
CA ASN A 125 -15.59 -1.44 -3.54
C ASN A 125 -16.60 -1.34 -2.38
N ALA A 126 -17.32 -2.40 -2.07
CA ALA A 126 -18.30 -2.43 -0.97
C ALA A 126 -17.67 -2.80 0.39
N ILE A 127 -16.41 -3.20 0.44
CA ILE A 127 -15.76 -3.74 1.64
C ILE A 127 -15.73 -2.72 2.76
N THR A 128 -15.27 -1.49 2.50
CA THR A 128 -15.16 -0.43 3.51
C THR A 128 -16.50 -0.14 4.17
N ALA A 129 -17.56 0.07 3.38
CA ALA A 129 -18.91 0.32 3.91
C ALA A 129 -19.46 -0.87 4.71
N ASN A 130 -19.25 -2.11 4.24
CA ASN A 130 -19.68 -3.32 4.93
C ASN A 130 -18.91 -3.53 6.25
N MET A 131 -17.59 -3.34 6.27
CA MET A 131 -16.78 -3.39 7.50
C MET A 131 -17.26 -2.37 8.53
N ALA A 132 -17.61 -1.16 8.10
CA ALA A 132 -18.15 -0.12 8.97
C ALA A 132 -19.48 -0.55 9.60
N GLN A 133 -20.41 -1.12 8.82
CA GLN A 133 -21.69 -1.65 9.33
C GLN A 133 -21.49 -2.78 10.33
N MET A 134 -20.42 -3.57 10.18
CA MET A 134 -20.03 -4.64 11.12
C MET A 134 -19.25 -4.12 12.34
N GLY A 135 -19.09 -2.80 12.48
CA GLY A 135 -18.40 -2.18 13.59
C GLY A 135 -16.88 -2.38 13.58
N ALA A 136 -16.28 -2.46 12.40
CA ALA A 136 -14.83 -2.59 12.26
C ALA A 136 -14.10 -1.36 12.80
N PHE A 137 -14.67 -0.18 12.55
CA PHE A 137 -14.03 1.10 12.77
C PHE A 137 -14.67 1.86 13.94
N GLU A 138 -13.83 2.52 14.71
CA GLU A 138 -14.23 3.55 15.63
C GLU A 138 -13.91 4.91 14.99
N GLY A 139 -14.93 5.63 14.51
CA GLY A 139 -14.77 6.91 13.83
C GLY A 139 -15.87 7.13 12.80
N MET A 140 -15.75 8.23 12.07
CA MET A 140 -16.71 8.60 11.04
C MET A 140 -16.29 8.00 9.70
N ILE A 141 -17.27 7.43 8.96
CA ILE A 141 -17.08 7.10 7.54
C ILE A 141 -17.59 8.30 6.72
N GLU A 142 -16.77 8.77 5.81
CA GLU A 142 -17.12 9.81 4.84
C GLU A 142 -17.21 9.18 3.44
N ASP A 143 -18.35 9.35 2.80
CA ASP A 143 -18.60 8.86 1.44
C ASP A 143 -17.94 9.79 0.41
N HIS A 144 -16.98 9.22 -0.32
CA HIS A 144 -16.27 9.84 -1.44
C HIS A 144 -16.34 8.96 -2.71
N THR A 145 -17.35 8.10 -2.81
CA THR A 145 -17.55 7.17 -3.95
C THR A 145 -17.85 7.88 -5.28
N ASP A 146 -17.94 9.21 -5.26
CA ASP A 146 -17.99 10.07 -6.44
C ASP A 146 -16.61 10.35 -7.06
N PHE A 147 -15.52 9.87 -6.43
CA PHE A 147 -14.13 10.05 -6.88
C PHE A 147 -13.34 8.75 -6.76
N VAL A 148 -12.69 8.35 -7.85
CA VAL A 148 -11.85 7.14 -7.86
C VAL A 148 -10.47 7.48 -7.27
N LEU A 149 -10.09 6.77 -6.21
CA LEU A 149 -8.76 6.90 -5.60
C LEU A 149 -8.35 5.59 -4.94
N GLU A 150 -7.30 4.99 -5.45
CA GLU A 150 -6.65 3.82 -4.88
C GLU A 150 -5.60 4.26 -3.84
N GLY A 151 -5.50 3.54 -2.72
CA GLY A 151 -4.51 3.85 -1.67
C GLY A 151 -3.06 3.72 -2.14
N GLY A 152 -2.79 2.79 -3.07
CA GLY A 152 -1.46 2.61 -3.67
C GLY A 152 -1.01 3.74 -4.61
N SER A 153 -1.97 4.58 -5.06
CA SER A 153 -1.68 5.72 -5.92
C SER A 153 -1.13 6.95 -5.20
N ILE A 154 -1.13 6.94 -3.86
CA ILE A 154 -0.70 8.10 -3.04
C ILE A 154 0.24 7.70 -1.92
N GLU A 155 1.13 8.62 -1.54
CA GLU A 155 1.97 8.57 -0.35
C GLU A 155 1.83 9.87 0.45
N SER A 156 1.87 9.80 1.78
CA SER A 156 1.75 10.96 2.68
C SER A 156 2.97 11.11 3.58
N ASP A 157 3.44 12.36 3.74
CA ASP A 157 4.48 12.69 4.72
C ASP A 157 3.94 12.93 6.14
N GLY A 158 2.62 12.84 6.35
CA GLY A 158 1.97 13.17 7.62
C GLY A 158 1.97 14.67 7.97
N LYS A 159 2.56 15.51 7.11
CA LYS A 159 2.74 16.94 7.32
C LYS A 159 1.97 17.79 6.30
N GLY A 160 1.13 17.14 5.49
CA GLY A 160 0.28 17.79 4.48
C GLY A 160 0.85 17.78 3.06
N THR A 161 1.90 17.00 2.77
CA THR A 161 2.35 16.73 1.41
C THR A 161 1.85 15.36 0.97
N ILE A 162 1.17 15.32 -0.16
CA ILE A 162 0.79 14.08 -0.86
C ILE A 162 1.68 13.92 -2.09
N PHE A 163 2.22 12.72 -2.27
CA PHE A 163 2.91 12.34 -3.50
C PHE A 163 2.01 11.41 -4.30
N THR A 164 2.05 11.54 -5.60
CA THR A 164 1.33 10.69 -6.54
C THR A 164 2.05 10.65 -7.88
N THR A 165 1.65 9.77 -8.79
CA THR A 165 2.16 9.74 -10.15
C THR A 165 1.18 10.38 -11.12
N ALA A 166 1.71 11.03 -12.15
CA ALA A 166 0.87 11.62 -13.20
C ALA A 166 0.21 10.53 -14.07
N CYS A 167 0.93 9.47 -14.39
CA CYS A 167 0.41 8.38 -15.22
C CYS A 167 -0.81 7.69 -14.60
N CYS A 168 -0.84 7.46 -13.29
CA CYS A 168 -1.96 6.82 -12.61
C CYS A 168 -3.18 7.72 -12.54
N LEU A 169 -3.09 8.88 -11.87
CA LEU A 169 -4.28 9.70 -11.62
C LEU A 169 -4.86 10.35 -12.88
N LEU A 170 -4.07 10.47 -13.95
CA LEU A 170 -4.54 10.95 -15.24
C LEU A 170 -4.89 9.82 -16.22
N ALA A 171 -4.80 8.56 -15.78
CA ALA A 171 -5.15 7.40 -16.60
C ALA A 171 -6.62 7.40 -17.03
N PRO A 172 -6.96 6.83 -18.16
CA PRO A 172 -8.35 6.67 -18.60
C PRO A 172 -9.21 5.93 -17.57
N HIS A 173 -10.50 6.21 -17.56
CA HIS A 173 -11.50 5.56 -16.69
C HIS A 173 -11.29 5.72 -15.17
N ARG A 174 -10.40 6.65 -14.73
CA ARG A 174 -10.33 7.09 -13.31
C ARG A 174 -11.34 8.23 -13.08
N ASN A 175 -10.93 9.46 -13.27
CA ASN A 175 -11.71 10.64 -12.94
C ASN A 175 -11.97 11.57 -14.13
N GLN A 176 -11.74 11.15 -15.36
CA GLN A 176 -12.02 11.97 -16.54
C GLN A 176 -13.52 12.30 -16.64
N PRO A 177 -13.86 13.52 -17.07
CA PRO A 177 -13.01 14.49 -17.76
C PRO A 177 -12.26 15.49 -16.85
N MET A 178 -12.05 15.18 -15.56
CA MET A 178 -11.32 16.07 -14.66
C MET A 178 -9.89 16.31 -15.14
N THR A 179 -9.48 17.58 -15.10
CA THR A 179 -8.11 17.99 -15.37
C THR A 179 -7.19 17.69 -14.18
N ARG A 180 -5.88 17.67 -14.39
CA ARG A 180 -4.88 17.56 -13.32
C ARG A 180 -5.13 18.55 -12.17
N LYS A 181 -5.47 19.79 -12.49
CA LYS A 181 -5.75 20.83 -11.50
C LYS A 181 -6.99 20.50 -10.66
N GLU A 182 -8.06 20.03 -11.27
CA GLU A 182 -9.28 19.65 -10.56
C GLU A 182 -9.07 18.42 -9.68
N ILE A 183 -8.29 17.46 -10.14
CA ILE A 183 -7.87 16.29 -9.33
C ILE A 183 -7.03 16.76 -8.13
N GLU A 184 -6.04 17.63 -8.35
CA GLU A 184 -5.22 18.20 -7.28
C GLU A 184 -6.05 18.95 -6.24
N GLU A 185 -6.98 19.82 -6.67
CA GLU A 185 -7.90 20.55 -5.78
C GLU A 185 -8.77 19.56 -4.97
N ARG A 186 -9.23 18.47 -5.59
CA ARG A 186 -9.96 17.42 -4.90
C ARG A 186 -9.11 16.71 -3.84
N LEU A 187 -7.89 16.31 -4.15
CA LEU A 187 -6.96 15.69 -3.20
C LEU A 187 -6.65 16.62 -2.03
N LEU A 188 -6.29 17.87 -2.29
CA LEU A 188 -6.00 18.86 -1.26
C LEU A 188 -7.16 19.02 -0.27
N LYS A 189 -8.39 19.07 -0.80
CA LYS A 189 -9.59 19.23 0.00
C LYS A 189 -9.92 17.99 0.81
N THR A 190 -9.94 16.81 0.19
CA THR A 190 -10.44 15.58 0.83
C THR A 190 -9.41 14.96 1.75
N LEU A 191 -8.12 15.05 1.42
CA LEU A 191 -7.03 14.51 2.25
C LEU A 191 -6.51 15.55 3.26
N HIS A 192 -7.11 16.73 3.35
CA HIS A 192 -6.66 17.84 4.19
C HIS A 192 -5.17 18.19 3.96
N ALA A 193 -4.71 18.05 2.72
CA ALA A 193 -3.34 18.31 2.33
C ALA A 193 -3.09 19.79 1.97
N GLN A 194 -1.83 20.18 1.95
CA GLN A 194 -1.39 21.55 1.61
C GLN A 194 -0.80 21.61 0.20
N ARG A 195 -0.25 20.49 -0.28
CA ARG A 195 0.32 20.37 -1.63
C ARG A 195 0.30 18.93 -2.13
N VAL A 196 0.32 18.80 -3.44
CA VAL A 196 0.52 17.52 -4.13
C VAL A 196 1.81 17.62 -4.94
N ILE A 197 2.65 16.60 -4.82
CA ILE A 197 3.84 16.40 -5.65
C ILE A 197 3.53 15.31 -6.65
N TRP A 198 3.60 15.65 -7.93
CA TRP A 198 3.36 14.74 -9.03
C TRP A 198 4.70 14.19 -9.55
N ILE A 199 4.86 12.88 -9.52
CA ILE A 199 5.99 12.18 -10.10
C ILE A 199 5.64 11.87 -11.57
N GLU A 200 6.51 12.31 -12.49
CA GLU A 200 6.26 12.24 -13.94
C GLU A 200 6.90 11.01 -14.58
N HIS A 201 7.78 10.33 -13.87
CA HIS A 201 8.61 9.22 -14.34
C HIS A 201 8.56 8.05 -13.36
N GLY A 202 9.11 6.90 -13.77
CA GLY A 202 9.22 5.73 -12.91
C GLY A 202 8.15 4.68 -13.19
N GLN A 203 7.76 4.48 -14.46
CA GLN A 203 6.85 3.41 -14.84
C GLN A 203 7.53 2.05 -14.70
N LEU A 204 6.84 1.12 -14.04
CA LEU A 204 7.29 -0.25 -13.85
C LEU A 204 6.63 -1.16 -14.88
N GLN A 205 7.43 -1.86 -15.69
CA GLN A 205 6.90 -2.81 -16.66
C GLN A 205 6.22 -4.00 -15.95
N GLY A 206 5.08 -4.41 -16.45
CA GLY A 206 4.24 -5.44 -15.86
C GLY A 206 3.27 -4.91 -14.79
N ASP A 207 3.38 -3.64 -14.38
CA ASP A 207 2.38 -3.01 -13.53
C ASP A 207 1.09 -2.74 -14.32
N ASP A 208 -0.05 -3.16 -13.80
CA ASP A 208 -1.36 -2.98 -14.42
C ASP A 208 -2.23 -1.90 -13.73
N THR A 209 -1.65 -1.20 -12.74
CA THR A 209 -2.30 -0.10 -12.01
C THR A 209 -2.19 1.26 -12.69
N ASP A 210 -1.54 1.34 -13.85
CA ASP A 210 -1.14 2.55 -14.57
C ASP A 210 -0.06 3.38 -13.84
N GLY A 211 0.74 2.73 -13.00
CA GLY A 211 1.89 3.34 -12.33
C GLY A 211 1.59 3.87 -10.93
N HIS A 212 1.11 3.03 -10.03
CA HIS A 212 1.01 3.36 -8.62
C HIS A 212 2.36 3.79 -8.04
N ILE A 213 2.36 4.84 -7.23
CA ILE A 213 3.59 5.38 -6.63
C ILE A 213 4.25 4.38 -5.68
N ASP A 214 3.48 3.54 -5.00
CA ASP A 214 3.97 2.56 -4.03
C ASP A 214 4.82 1.44 -4.64
N THR A 215 4.84 1.33 -5.97
CA THR A 215 5.71 0.41 -6.70
C THR A 215 7.10 0.98 -6.98
N THR A 216 7.29 2.31 -6.88
CA THR A 216 8.49 2.99 -7.38
C THR A 216 9.12 3.97 -6.38
N VAL A 217 8.31 4.76 -5.65
CA VAL A 217 8.77 5.74 -4.66
C VAL A 217 7.97 5.60 -3.38
N ARG A 218 8.66 5.49 -2.25
CA ARG A 218 8.05 5.41 -0.93
C ARG A 218 8.64 6.45 0.01
N LEU A 219 7.84 6.86 0.97
CA LEU A 219 8.28 7.79 2.00
C LEU A 219 8.75 7.03 3.26
N ALA A 220 9.66 7.65 4.01
CA ALA A 220 10.14 7.18 5.29
C ALA A 220 10.41 8.36 6.24
N PRO A 221 10.62 8.11 7.55
CA PRO A 221 10.94 9.17 8.51
C PRO A 221 12.10 10.07 8.07
N ASN A 222 12.18 11.29 8.67
CA ASN A 222 13.23 12.27 8.43
C ASN A 222 13.31 12.78 6.99
N ASP A 223 12.14 12.98 6.35
CA ASP A 223 12.03 13.49 4.98
C ASP A 223 12.84 12.65 3.97
N THR A 224 12.75 11.33 4.12
CA THR A 224 13.47 10.37 3.28
C THR A 224 12.54 9.83 2.19
N LEU A 225 13.05 9.78 0.95
CA LEU A 225 12.43 9.09 -0.18
C LEU A 225 13.26 7.85 -0.51
N LEU A 226 12.62 6.69 -0.44
CA LEU A 226 13.17 5.45 -0.99
C LEU A 226 12.62 5.28 -2.41
N TYR A 227 13.46 4.92 -3.35
CA TYR A 227 13.05 4.77 -4.74
C TYR A 227 13.85 3.68 -5.44
N ILE A 228 13.22 3.02 -6.40
CA ILE A 228 13.87 1.99 -7.20
C ILE A 228 14.85 2.61 -8.20
N TYR A 229 15.95 1.89 -8.45
CA TYR A 229 16.97 2.30 -9.42
C TYR A 229 17.60 1.08 -10.06
N SER A 230 17.52 0.99 -11.38
CA SER A 230 18.04 -0.14 -12.16
C SER A 230 19.49 0.04 -12.59
N ASP A 231 20.11 -1.05 -13.01
CA ASP A 231 21.42 -1.05 -13.66
C ASP A 231 21.28 -0.46 -15.09
N GLU A 232 22.40 0.03 -15.69
CA GLU A 232 22.37 0.77 -16.96
C GLU A 232 21.92 -0.07 -18.18
N ASP A 233 22.01 -1.39 -18.08
CA ASP A 233 21.59 -2.35 -19.09
C ASP A 233 20.11 -2.77 -18.98
N ASP A 234 19.39 -2.32 -17.97
CA ASP A 234 17.96 -2.57 -17.81
C ASP A 234 17.13 -1.56 -18.63
N GLU A 235 16.05 -2.02 -19.24
CA GLU A 235 15.15 -1.19 -20.04
C GLU A 235 14.49 -0.02 -19.28
N HIS A 236 14.38 -0.11 -17.93
CA HIS A 236 13.85 0.96 -17.09
C HIS A 236 14.87 2.06 -16.79
N PHE A 237 16.18 1.86 -17.11
CA PHE A 237 17.24 2.76 -16.65
C PHE A 237 16.98 4.23 -16.99
N ALA A 238 16.58 4.53 -18.22
CA ALA A 238 16.39 5.90 -18.67
C ALA A 238 15.26 6.60 -17.89
N ASP A 239 14.14 5.91 -17.65
CA ASP A 239 12.98 6.45 -16.95
C ASP A 239 13.24 6.56 -15.43
N PHE A 240 13.86 5.54 -14.81
CA PHE A 240 14.24 5.61 -13.39
C PHE A 240 15.30 6.68 -13.12
N LYS A 241 16.21 6.91 -14.07
CA LYS A 241 17.15 8.03 -13.97
C LYS A 241 16.43 9.38 -14.03
N ALA A 242 15.48 9.54 -14.93
CA ALA A 242 14.68 10.75 -15.03
C ALA A 242 13.85 10.99 -13.73
N MET A 243 13.26 9.92 -13.17
CA MET A 243 12.61 9.96 -11.86
C MET A 243 13.58 10.42 -10.77
N GLU A 244 14.77 9.84 -10.68
CA GLU A 244 15.78 10.24 -9.69
C GLU A 244 16.16 11.71 -9.83
N ASP A 245 16.35 12.20 -11.07
CA ASP A 245 16.70 13.59 -11.31
C ASP A 245 15.55 14.54 -10.91
N GLN A 246 14.29 14.12 -11.09
CA GLN A 246 13.13 14.82 -10.52
C GLN A 246 13.17 14.81 -9.00
N LEU A 247 13.37 13.65 -8.34
CA LEU A 247 13.41 13.54 -6.88
C LEU A 247 14.49 14.44 -6.26
N LYS A 248 15.67 14.56 -6.87
CA LYS A 248 16.75 15.49 -6.44
C LYS A 248 16.33 16.95 -6.46
N SER A 249 15.41 17.31 -7.34
CA SER A 249 14.92 18.69 -7.47
C SER A 249 13.86 19.04 -6.41
N LEU A 250 13.21 18.05 -5.80
CA LEU A 250 12.14 18.26 -4.84
C LEU A 250 12.63 18.88 -3.54
N ARG A 251 11.73 19.61 -2.89
CA ARG A 251 11.98 20.25 -1.59
C ARG A 251 10.85 19.94 -0.62
N THR A 252 11.19 19.78 0.64
CA THR A 252 10.23 19.68 1.75
C THR A 252 9.44 20.99 1.91
N CYS A 253 8.41 21.01 2.74
CA CYS A 253 7.62 22.22 2.99
C CYS A 253 8.46 23.37 3.57
N ASP A 254 9.55 23.07 4.27
CA ASP A 254 10.48 24.04 4.82
C ASP A 254 11.68 24.35 3.89
N GLY A 255 11.60 23.93 2.63
CA GLY A 255 12.55 24.26 1.56
C GLY A 255 13.84 23.43 1.54
N LYS A 256 13.96 22.38 2.36
CA LYS A 256 15.13 21.50 2.40
C LYS A 256 15.04 20.41 1.32
N PRO A 257 16.18 19.89 0.84
CA PRO A 257 16.16 18.71 -0.01
C PRO A 257 15.69 17.46 0.78
N TYR A 258 15.02 16.54 0.10
CA TYR A 258 14.76 15.21 0.66
C TYR A 258 16.04 14.39 0.76
N GLN A 259 16.11 13.51 1.76
CA GLN A 259 17.12 12.44 1.77
C GLN A 259 16.71 11.39 0.76
N LEU A 260 17.64 10.97 -0.10
CA LEU A 260 17.34 10.02 -1.17
C LEU A 260 18.08 8.69 -0.90
N LEU A 261 17.34 7.59 -0.82
CA LEU A 261 17.86 6.25 -0.66
C LEU A 261 17.44 5.38 -1.84
N ARG A 262 18.41 4.95 -2.64
CA ARG A 262 18.18 3.99 -3.72
C ARG A 262 17.87 2.61 -3.16
N LEU A 263 16.78 2.02 -3.60
CA LEU A 263 16.53 0.59 -3.48
C LEU A 263 17.13 -0.11 -4.71
N PRO A 264 17.73 -1.29 -4.55
CA PRO A 264 18.14 -2.07 -5.71
C PRO A 264 16.91 -2.43 -6.55
N PHE A 265 17.14 -2.75 -7.81
CA PHE A 265 16.09 -3.29 -8.67
C PHE A 265 16.31 -4.80 -8.84
N PRO A 266 15.27 -5.65 -8.68
CA PRO A 266 15.41 -7.08 -8.90
C PRO A 266 15.84 -7.36 -10.34
N LYS A 267 16.62 -8.44 -10.55
CA LYS A 267 16.79 -8.98 -11.91
C LYS A 267 15.42 -9.37 -12.43
N ALA A 268 15.18 -9.13 -13.73
CA ALA A 268 13.90 -9.39 -14.36
C ALA A 268 13.40 -10.82 -14.09
N ILE A 269 12.14 -10.93 -13.71
CA ILE A 269 11.42 -12.17 -13.48
C ILE A 269 10.33 -12.26 -14.53
N TYR A 270 10.19 -13.41 -15.16
CA TYR A 270 9.25 -13.61 -16.24
C TYR A 270 8.29 -14.75 -15.95
N GLU A 271 7.05 -14.62 -16.40
CA GLU A 271 6.11 -15.71 -16.60
C GLU A 271 5.81 -15.84 -18.11
N GLY A 272 6.33 -16.91 -18.73
CA GLY A 272 6.35 -16.97 -20.19
C GLY A 272 7.22 -15.86 -20.81
N GLU A 273 6.61 -15.00 -21.61
CA GLU A 273 7.28 -13.84 -22.24
C GLU A 273 7.02 -12.53 -21.48
N GLU A 274 6.15 -12.56 -20.47
CA GLU A 274 5.75 -11.38 -19.72
C GLU A 274 6.70 -11.11 -18.55
N ARG A 275 7.24 -9.87 -18.48
CA ARG A 275 8.03 -9.42 -17.35
C ARG A 275 7.10 -9.06 -16.18
N LEU A 276 7.33 -9.67 -15.02
CA LEU A 276 6.55 -9.40 -13.81
C LEU A 276 7.08 -8.17 -13.06
N PRO A 277 6.21 -7.38 -12.39
CA PRO A 277 6.57 -6.10 -11.77
C PRO A 277 7.26 -6.28 -10.40
N ALA A 278 8.36 -7.00 -10.36
CA ALA A 278 9.13 -7.18 -9.13
C ALA A 278 9.77 -5.86 -8.69
N THR A 279 9.52 -5.45 -7.44
CA THR A 279 10.04 -4.21 -6.88
C THR A 279 10.24 -4.33 -5.37
N TYR A 280 11.34 -3.76 -4.83
CA TYR A 280 11.54 -3.65 -3.39
C TYR A 280 10.86 -2.41 -2.78
N ALA A 281 10.28 -1.52 -3.58
CA ALA A 281 9.54 -0.37 -3.06
C ALA A 281 8.21 -0.75 -2.43
N ASN A 282 7.63 -1.88 -2.79
CA ASN A 282 6.32 -2.31 -2.30
C ASN A 282 6.41 -3.04 -0.93
N PHE A 283 7.18 -2.44 0.00
CA PHE A 283 7.33 -2.91 1.38
C PHE A 283 6.18 -2.41 2.26
N VAL A 284 5.90 -3.10 3.37
CA VAL A 284 4.86 -2.75 4.35
C VAL A 284 5.50 -2.27 5.63
N ILE A 285 5.05 -1.13 6.16
CA ILE A 285 5.49 -0.59 7.44
C ILE A 285 4.48 -1.00 8.51
N LEU A 286 4.97 -1.63 9.59
CA LEU A 286 4.23 -1.97 10.80
C LEU A 286 4.81 -1.19 11.99
N ASN A 287 4.21 -1.31 13.17
CA ASN A 287 4.67 -0.55 14.34
C ASN A 287 6.13 -0.85 14.75
N HIS A 288 6.61 -2.08 14.56
CA HIS A 288 7.99 -2.49 14.96
C HIS A 288 8.72 -3.29 13.87
N HIS A 289 8.03 -3.64 12.79
CA HIS A 289 8.60 -4.39 11.68
C HIS A 289 8.41 -3.67 10.35
N VAL A 290 9.25 -3.98 9.38
CA VAL A 290 9.01 -3.67 7.97
C VAL A 290 9.06 -4.97 7.19
N LEU A 291 8.00 -5.27 6.44
CA LEU A 291 7.96 -6.44 5.55
C LEU A 291 8.57 -6.05 4.22
N CYS A 292 9.70 -6.63 3.89
CA CYS A 292 10.39 -6.43 2.62
C CYS A 292 10.01 -7.55 1.65
N PRO A 293 9.47 -7.25 0.46
CA PRO A 293 9.29 -8.29 -0.56
C PRO A 293 10.65 -8.86 -0.96
N THR A 294 10.71 -10.18 -1.12
CA THR A 294 11.91 -10.89 -1.58
C THR A 294 11.60 -11.75 -2.80
N TYR A 295 12.61 -11.97 -3.64
CA TYR A 295 12.42 -12.57 -4.95
C TYR A 295 13.36 -13.74 -5.22
N ALA A 296 13.88 -14.41 -4.16
CA ALA A 296 14.90 -15.45 -4.24
C ALA A 296 16.18 -14.99 -4.98
N GLN A 297 16.54 -13.73 -4.81
CA GLN A 297 17.74 -13.08 -5.32
C GLN A 297 18.62 -12.62 -4.13
N PRO A 298 19.36 -13.51 -3.46
CA PRO A 298 19.93 -13.28 -2.13
C PRO A 298 20.74 -11.98 -2.00
N GLU A 299 21.51 -11.61 -3.03
CA GLU A 299 22.30 -10.38 -3.01
C GLU A 299 21.43 -9.11 -3.09
N LYS A 300 20.44 -9.10 -3.99
CA LYS A 300 19.52 -7.98 -4.17
C LYS A 300 18.55 -7.88 -2.98
N ASP A 301 18.01 -9.02 -2.51
CA ASP A 301 17.14 -9.11 -1.33
C ASP A 301 17.86 -8.56 -0.09
N HIS A 302 19.10 -8.99 0.15
CA HIS A 302 19.91 -8.50 1.27
C HIS A 302 20.19 -7.00 1.18
N LEU A 303 20.57 -6.50 0.00
CA LEU A 303 20.81 -5.08 -0.22
C LEU A 303 19.54 -4.24 0.01
N ALA A 304 18.40 -4.69 -0.46
CA ALA A 304 17.12 -4.02 -0.21
C ALA A 304 16.82 -3.92 1.30
N MET A 305 16.95 -5.04 2.03
CA MET A 305 16.75 -5.05 3.48
C MET A 305 17.75 -4.12 4.21
N GLN A 306 19.00 -4.01 3.75
CA GLN A 306 19.96 -3.06 4.30
C GLN A 306 19.55 -1.60 4.05
N GLN A 307 19.02 -1.26 2.89
CA GLN A 307 18.54 0.10 2.62
C GLN A 307 17.31 0.43 3.48
N LEU A 308 16.37 -0.51 3.62
CA LEU A 308 15.23 -0.36 4.52
C LEU A 308 15.68 -0.18 5.98
N GLN A 309 16.69 -0.93 6.44
CA GLN A 309 17.21 -0.79 7.80
C GLN A 309 17.82 0.61 8.05
N LYS A 310 18.38 1.27 7.03
CA LYS A 310 18.85 2.68 7.15
C LYS A 310 17.70 3.65 7.29
N ALA A 311 16.61 3.44 6.54
CA ALA A 311 15.42 4.29 6.59
C ALA A 311 14.61 4.08 7.89
N PHE A 312 14.60 2.85 8.40
CA PHE A 312 13.85 2.42 9.57
C PHE A 312 14.76 1.80 10.64
N PRO A 313 15.65 2.59 11.29
CA PRO A 313 16.70 2.07 12.17
C PRO A 313 16.18 1.35 13.42
N TYR A 314 14.94 1.62 13.83
CA TYR A 314 14.31 1.03 15.02
C TYR A 314 13.35 -0.12 14.70
N HIS A 315 13.12 -0.43 13.43
CA HIS A 315 12.28 -1.54 12.99
C HIS A 315 13.14 -2.76 12.67
N LYS A 316 12.57 -3.93 12.84
CA LYS A 316 13.16 -5.18 12.35
C LYS A 316 12.67 -5.41 10.92
N ILE A 317 13.60 -5.58 9.99
CA ILE A 317 13.26 -5.85 8.58
C ILE A 317 13.08 -7.36 8.40
N ILE A 318 11.92 -7.77 7.90
CA ILE A 318 11.56 -9.16 7.64
C ILE A 318 11.33 -9.37 6.15
N GLY A 319 12.08 -10.29 5.55
CA GLY A 319 11.85 -10.69 4.17
C GLY A 319 10.64 -11.61 4.05
N ILE A 320 9.75 -11.33 3.11
CA ILE A 320 8.58 -12.16 2.75
C ILE A 320 8.69 -12.50 1.27
N ASP A 321 8.57 -13.78 0.93
CA ASP A 321 8.61 -14.21 -0.46
C ASP A 321 7.40 -13.70 -1.25
N ALA A 322 7.67 -12.78 -2.18
CA ALA A 322 6.65 -12.13 -3.00
C ALA A 322 6.57 -12.68 -4.44
N ARG A 323 7.30 -13.76 -4.76
CA ARG A 323 7.32 -14.33 -6.12
C ARG A 323 5.95 -14.80 -6.59
N THR A 324 5.11 -15.28 -5.68
CA THR A 324 3.73 -15.64 -6.04
C THR A 324 2.87 -14.39 -6.22
N VAL A 325 3.08 -13.37 -5.38
CA VAL A 325 2.27 -12.14 -5.43
C VAL A 325 2.42 -11.40 -6.75
N ILE A 326 3.66 -11.25 -7.25
CA ILE A 326 3.92 -10.54 -8.52
C ILE A 326 3.31 -11.21 -9.75
N ARG A 327 2.88 -12.48 -9.67
CA ARG A 327 2.18 -13.18 -10.77
C ARG A 327 0.79 -12.60 -11.05
N GLN A 328 0.24 -11.85 -10.11
CA GLN A 328 -0.99 -11.08 -10.26
C GLN A 328 -0.68 -9.57 -10.18
N HIS A 329 0.50 -9.16 -10.68
CA HIS A 329 0.93 -7.79 -10.96
C HIS A 329 1.06 -6.84 -9.76
N GLY A 330 0.85 -7.32 -8.51
CA GLY A 330 1.05 -6.56 -7.27
C GLY A 330 2.19 -7.10 -6.41
N SER A 331 2.38 -6.51 -5.21
CA SER A 331 3.32 -7.02 -4.21
C SER A 331 2.76 -6.83 -2.79
N LEU A 332 3.60 -6.87 -1.74
CA LEU A 332 3.14 -6.98 -0.35
C LEU A 332 2.32 -5.77 0.13
N HIS A 333 2.72 -4.54 -0.23
CA HIS A 333 2.00 -3.32 0.16
C HIS A 333 0.60 -3.27 -0.45
N CYS A 334 0.48 -3.69 -1.70
CA CYS A 334 -0.80 -3.77 -2.39
C CYS A 334 -1.82 -4.68 -1.69
N LEU A 335 -1.36 -5.69 -0.94
CA LEU A 335 -2.22 -6.61 -0.17
C LEU A 335 -2.73 -6.02 1.14
N THR A 336 -2.22 -4.87 1.59
CA THR A 336 -2.45 -4.33 2.94
C THR A 336 -3.08 -2.95 2.93
N MET A 337 -3.91 -2.64 3.94
CA MET A 337 -4.30 -1.26 4.27
C MET A 337 -4.13 -1.04 5.76
N GLN A 338 -3.36 0.00 6.14
CA GLN A 338 -3.16 0.38 7.52
C GLN A 338 -4.27 1.28 8.05
N TYR A 339 -4.57 1.16 9.34
CA TYR A 339 -5.45 2.05 10.08
C TYR A 339 -4.67 2.73 11.21
N PRO A 340 -4.60 4.08 11.22
CA PRO A 340 -3.84 4.81 12.23
C PRO A 340 -4.36 4.54 13.64
N LYS A 341 -3.45 4.56 14.62
CA LYS A 341 -3.82 4.57 16.04
C LYS A 341 -4.34 5.96 16.42
N TYR A 342 -5.27 6.00 17.36
CA TYR A 342 -5.77 7.22 17.97
C TYR A 342 -5.95 7.00 19.48
N GLU A 343 -5.86 8.06 20.24
CA GLU A 343 -6.11 8.02 21.69
C GLU A 343 -7.46 8.67 21.95
N LYS A 344 -8.42 7.88 22.44
CA LYS A 344 -9.69 8.44 22.93
C LYS A 344 -9.40 9.44 24.05
N ALA A 345 -9.94 10.66 23.91
CA ALA A 345 -9.85 11.70 24.92
C ALA A 345 -10.58 11.33 26.22
#